data_8745d102e4ce5958c57bd6f47458b406
#
_entry.id   8745d102e4ce5958c57bd6f47458b406
#
_cell.length_a   1.000
_cell.length_b   1.000
_cell.length_c   1.000
_cell.angle_alpha   90.00
_cell.angle_beta   90.00
_cell.angle_gamma   90.00
#
_symmetry.space_group_name_H-M   'P 1'
#
loop_
_entity.id
_entity.type
_entity.pdbx_description
1 polymer ?
#
loop_
_entity_poly.entity_id
_entity_poly.type
_entity_poly.pdbx_seq_one_letter_code
_entity_poly.pdbx_strand_id
1 'polypeptide(L)'
;MKKPITGLFLASAIFAAFTAQAIPAKRGLSDFRQPDGSTVKVTLNGDENCHYYLSEDGLPLTTDSEGYLRYTSIAADGTLQLSDIAVTDAAHRAPAARRLASGIDPEAVIKAIRERAALSPRSTKSRETDRQRARAAAQALSNAAEGLPPQSGLGLFDNSFPSKGEIRGCVILVEYTDIKFTTENPAEYFSALLNEEGFSRHGGTGSARDFFIDQSGGMFTPTFDVYGPVTLPNRRRYYGANDYYGSDQAPEEMVIHAAQALDPDVDFSIYDYNNDGRLDNIFIFYAGQGEADGGPAESVWPHQWDVTAAGKHVTVDGLLLDH
;
A
#
# COMPACT_ATOMS: atom_id res chain seq x y z
N MET A 1 58.64 17.44 24.18
CA MET A 1 57.61 16.34 24.16
C MET A 1 56.27 16.93 23.77
N LYS A 2 55.88 16.73 22.53
CA LYS A 2 54.56 17.19 21.99
C LYS A 2 53.60 16.02 22.07
N LYS A 3 52.46 16.21 22.77
CA LYS A 3 51.37 15.24 22.83
C LYS A 3 50.56 15.32 21.51
N PRO A 4 50.16 14.21 20.89
CA PRO A 4 49.24 14.26 19.77
C PRO A 4 47.82 14.50 20.25
N ILE A 5 47.14 15.46 19.65
CA ILE A 5 45.70 15.70 19.80
C ILE A 5 44.97 14.70 18.88
N THR A 6 44.38 13.69 19.49
CA THR A 6 43.51 12.75 18.76
C THR A 6 42.17 13.44 18.55
N GLY A 7 41.96 13.94 17.33
CA GLY A 7 40.66 14.50 16.89
C GLY A 7 39.65 13.36 16.76
N LEU A 8 38.65 13.38 17.62
CA LEU A 8 37.48 12.51 17.56
C LEU A 8 36.55 13.04 16.44
N PHE A 9 36.63 12.46 15.26
CA PHE A 9 35.62 12.66 14.24
C PHE A 9 34.33 11.95 14.64
N LEU A 10 33.40 12.74 15.20
CA LEU A 10 32.02 12.30 15.42
C LEU A 10 31.35 12.26 14.05
N ALA A 11 31.38 11.12 13.38
CA ALA A 11 30.56 10.88 12.19
C ALA A 11 29.09 10.83 12.63
N SER A 12 28.39 11.94 12.53
CA SER A 12 26.93 11.96 12.65
C SER A 12 26.34 11.23 11.44
N ALA A 13 26.20 9.91 11.55
CA ALA A 13 25.37 9.15 10.66
C ALA A 13 23.92 9.54 10.96
N ILE A 14 23.37 10.45 10.16
CA ILE A 14 21.92 10.68 10.09
C ILE A 14 21.35 9.43 9.42
N PHE A 15 21.02 8.43 10.23
CA PHE A 15 20.12 7.37 9.80
C PHE A 15 18.74 8.01 9.66
N ALA A 16 18.38 8.33 8.43
CA ALA A 16 16.97 8.51 8.08
C ALA A 16 16.31 7.15 8.41
N ALA A 17 15.52 7.12 9.47
CA ALA A 17 14.63 6.01 9.72
C ALA A 17 13.70 5.95 8.49
N PHE A 18 13.92 4.98 7.62
CA PHE A 18 12.94 4.61 6.62
C PHE A 18 11.77 3.99 7.40
N THR A 19 10.85 4.84 7.83
CA THR A 19 9.49 4.41 8.13
C THR A 19 9.00 3.72 6.86
N ALA A 20 8.35 2.57 6.98
CA ALA A 20 7.60 2.00 5.86
C ALA A 20 6.74 3.14 5.30
N GLN A 21 7.16 3.71 4.18
CA GLN A 21 6.45 4.86 3.63
C GLN A 21 5.26 4.31 2.88
N ALA A 22 4.12 4.81 3.24
CA ALA A 22 2.91 4.77 2.46
C ALA A 22 3.22 4.90 0.97
N ILE A 23 2.61 4.09 0.13
CA ILE A 23 2.81 4.19 -1.33
C ILE A 23 2.18 5.50 -1.79
N PRO A 24 2.98 6.49 -2.22
CA PRO A 24 2.44 7.77 -2.63
C PRO A 24 1.69 7.63 -3.95
N ALA A 25 0.66 8.45 -4.12
CA ALA A 25 -0.05 8.60 -5.38
C ALA A 25 0.91 8.91 -6.53
N LYS A 26 0.61 8.37 -7.70
CA LYS A 26 1.31 8.71 -8.94
C LYS A 26 1.23 10.22 -9.22
N ARG A 27 2.38 10.83 -9.38
CA ARG A 27 2.47 12.28 -9.61
C ARG A 27 2.03 12.65 -11.02
N GLY A 28 1.38 13.81 -11.14
CA GLY A 28 1.02 14.44 -12.41
C GLY A 28 -0.44 14.31 -12.78
N LEU A 29 -0.82 14.97 -13.86
CA LEU A 29 -2.15 14.89 -14.42
C LEU A 29 -2.37 13.51 -15.04
N SER A 30 -3.51 12.91 -14.74
CA SER A 30 -3.98 11.65 -15.32
C SER A 30 -5.44 11.76 -15.76
N ASP A 31 -5.84 10.88 -16.64
CA ASP A 31 -7.23 10.78 -17.08
C ASP A 31 -8.00 9.86 -16.12
N PHE A 32 -8.94 10.42 -15.37
CA PHE A 32 -9.90 9.66 -14.58
C PHE A 32 -11.08 9.29 -15.45
N ARG A 33 -11.32 7.99 -15.63
CA ARG A 33 -12.45 7.48 -16.38
C ARG A 33 -13.66 7.30 -15.48
N GLN A 34 -14.71 8.04 -15.74
CA GLN A 34 -15.98 7.94 -15.02
C GLN A 34 -16.79 6.70 -15.45
N PRO A 35 -17.77 6.24 -14.67
CA PRO A 35 -18.58 5.06 -14.97
C PRO A 35 -19.35 5.14 -16.31
N ASP A 36 -19.71 6.33 -16.76
CA ASP A 36 -20.36 6.55 -18.06
C ASP A 36 -19.38 6.53 -19.25
N GLY A 37 -18.09 6.32 -18.98
CA GLY A 37 -17.02 6.30 -19.97
C GLY A 37 -16.43 7.68 -20.30
N SER A 38 -16.97 8.77 -19.76
CA SER A 38 -16.35 10.10 -19.87
C SER A 38 -15.04 10.16 -19.08
N THR A 39 -14.15 11.05 -19.49
CA THR A 39 -12.86 11.26 -18.81
C THR A 39 -12.74 12.67 -18.28
N VAL A 40 -12.08 12.81 -17.14
CA VAL A 40 -11.75 14.09 -16.51
C VAL A 40 -10.28 14.08 -16.14
N LYS A 41 -9.57 15.17 -16.43
CA LYS A 41 -8.17 15.35 -16.02
C LYS A 41 -8.08 15.69 -14.56
N VAL A 42 -7.32 14.89 -13.81
CA VAL A 42 -7.15 15.04 -12.37
C VAL A 42 -5.70 14.80 -11.95
N THR A 43 -5.34 15.29 -10.78
CA THR A 43 -4.17 14.82 -10.04
C THR A 43 -4.64 14.04 -8.83
N LEU A 44 -4.08 12.84 -8.60
CA LEU A 44 -4.27 12.09 -7.39
C LEU A 44 -3.17 12.51 -6.39
N ASN A 45 -3.53 12.77 -5.14
CA ASN A 45 -2.63 13.23 -4.10
C ASN A 45 -2.82 12.41 -2.84
N GLY A 46 -1.73 12.15 -2.12
CA GLY A 46 -1.77 11.45 -0.84
C GLY A 46 -1.19 10.04 -0.91
N ASP A 47 -1.66 9.19 -0.01
CA ASP A 47 -1.21 7.83 0.21
C ASP A 47 -2.38 6.94 0.68
N GLU A 48 -2.12 5.67 1.03
CA GLU A 48 -3.15 4.72 1.49
C GLU A 48 -3.89 5.17 2.76
N ASN A 49 -3.35 6.11 3.52
CA ASN A 49 -3.99 6.62 4.75
C ASN A 49 -4.90 7.81 4.48
N CYS A 50 -4.58 8.59 3.45
CA CYS A 50 -5.37 9.76 3.06
C CYS A 50 -5.06 10.18 1.63
N HIS A 51 -6.00 10.01 0.73
CA HIS A 51 -5.86 10.46 -0.64
C HIS A 51 -7.11 11.23 -1.12
N TYR A 52 -6.92 12.02 -2.15
CA TYR A 52 -7.97 12.84 -2.76
C TYR A 52 -7.57 13.27 -4.17
N TYR A 53 -8.57 13.53 -4.98
CA TYR A 53 -8.37 14.05 -6.33
C TYR A 53 -8.45 15.57 -6.35
N LEU A 54 -7.67 16.20 -7.23
CA LEU A 54 -7.83 17.60 -7.59
C LEU A 54 -8.11 17.69 -9.09
N SER A 55 -9.01 18.56 -9.47
CA SER A 55 -9.18 18.95 -10.86
C SER A 55 -7.92 19.66 -11.38
N GLU A 56 -7.81 19.84 -12.70
CA GLU A 56 -6.69 20.53 -13.35
C GLU A 56 -6.40 21.93 -12.77
N ASP A 57 -7.41 22.63 -12.30
CA ASP A 57 -7.32 23.95 -11.66
C ASP A 57 -7.37 23.90 -10.11
N GLY A 58 -7.14 22.71 -9.53
CA GLY A 58 -6.88 22.55 -8.11
C GLY A 58 -8.11 22.42 -7.20
N LEU A 59 -9.31 22.17 -7.75
CA LEU A 59 -10.52 21.98 -6.93
C LEU A 59 -10.57 20.56 -6.37
N PRO A 60 -10.85 20.38 -5.07
CA PRO A 60 -10.97 19.07 -4.46
C PRO A 60 -12.16 18.28 -4.98
N LEU A 61 -11.91 17.03 -5.31
CA LEU A 61 -12.88 16.08 -5.84
C LEU A 61 -12.84 14.80 -5.02
N THR A 62 -14.02 14.20 -4.85
CA THR A 62 -14.18 12.89 -4.21
C THR A 62 -15.13 12.05 -5.07
N THR A 63 -14.97 10.74 -5.07
CA THR A 63 -15.91 9.84 -5.74
C THR A 63 -17.18 9.63 -4.91
N ASP A 64 -18.33 9.60 -5.57
CA ASP A 64 -19.57 9.15 -4.95
C ASP A 64 -19.67 7.62 -4.89
N SER A 65 -20.76 7.10 -4.33
CA SER A 65 -21.01 5.66 -4.21
C SER A 65 -21.12 4.92 -5.56
N GLU A 66 -21.33 5.65 -6.65
CA GLU A 66 -21.41 5.10 -8.01
C GLU A 66 -20.07 5.19 -8.75
N GLY A 67 -19.05 5.85 -8.13
CA GLY A 67 -17.71 6.04 -8.71
C GLY A 67 -17.56 7.29 -9.57
N TYR A 68 -18.54 8.20 -9.58
CA TYR A 68 -18.40 9.48 -10.26
C TYR A 68 -17.64 10.49 -9.41
N LEU A 69 -16.76 11.25 -10.03
CA LEU A 69 -16.14 12.41 -9.40
C LEU A 69 -17.15 13.51 -9.13
N ARG A 70 -17.14 14.06 -7.93
CA ARG A 70 -17.96 15.18 -7.47
C ARG A 70 -17.09 16.29 -6.90
N TYR A 71 -17.49 17.55 -7.13
CA TYR A 71 -16.86 18.66 -6.42
C TYR A 71 -17.14 18.52 -4.92
N THR A 72 -16.11 18.64 -4.13
CA THR A 72 -16.21 18.52 -2.68
C THR A 72 -16.15 19.93 -2.04
N SER A 73 -17.06 20.21 -1.15
CA SER A 73 -17.16 21.48 -0.41
C SER A 73 -17.40 21.20 1.07
N ILE A 74 -17.38 22.26 1.88
CA ILE A 74 -17.73 22.21 3.30
C ILE A 74 -19.12 22.79 3.48
N ALA A 75 -20.04 22.00 4.05
CA ALA A 75 -21.37 22.45 4.40
C ALA A 75 -21.36 23.43 5.61
N ALA A 76 -22.49 24.09 5.87
CA ALA A 76 -22.60 25.07 6.95
C ALA A 76 -22.36 24.48 8.36
N ASP A 77 -22.53 23.17 8.52
CA ASP A 77 -22.24 22.42 9.77
C ASP A 77 -20.78 21.95 9.87
N GLY A 78 -19.94 22.27 8.88
CA GLY A 78 -18.53 21.88 8.83
C GLY A 78 -18.27 20.51 8.23
N THR A 79 -19.28 19.76 7.78
CA THR A 79 -19.12 18.46 7.15
C THR A 79 -18.73 18.58 5.68
N LEU A 80 -18.02 17.55 5.16
CA LEU A 80 -17.73 17.44 3.73
C LEU A 80 -19.01 17.08 2.97
N GLN A 81 -19.29 17.83 1.94
CA GLN A 81 -20.47 17.66 1.07
C GLN A 81 -20.03 17.46 -0.39
N LEU A 82 -20.62 16.46 -1.05
CA LEU A 82 -20.46 16.23 -2.49
C LEU A 82 -21.56 17.01 -3.25
N SER A 83 -21.18 17.58 -4.38
CA SER A 83 -22.14 18.26 -5.26
C SER A 83 -22.89 17.26 -6.15
N ASP A 84 -24.11 17.62 -6.55
CA ASP A 84 -24.86 16.88 -7.57
C ASP A 84 -24.39 17.21 -9.01
N ILE A 85 -23.48 18.17 -9.15
CA ILE A 85 -22.99 18.63 -10.45
C ILE A 85 -21.86 17.71 -10.91
N ALA A 86 -22.01 17.18 -12.15
CA ALA A 86 -20.97 16.36 -12.77
C ALA A 86 -19.69 17.17 -12.97
N VAL A 87 -18.56 16.52 -12.66
CA VAL A 87 -17.23 17.08 -12.87
C VAL A 87 -16.87 16.96 -14.34
N THR A 88 -16.37 18.05 -14.90
CA THR A 88 -15.80 18.13 -16.24
C THR A 88 -14.49 18.91 -16.19
N ASP A 89 -13.68 18.81 -17.23
CA ASP A 89 -12.48 19.62 -17.36
C ASP A 89 -12.80 21.13 -17.18
N ALA A 90 -11.84 21.87 -16.64
CA ALA A 90 -12.03 23.29 -16.29
C ALA A 90 -12.58 24.14 -17.44
N ALA A 91 -12.10 23.88 -18.66
CA ALA A 91 -12.52 24.59 -19.86
C ALA A 91 -13.98 24.31 -20.27
N HIS A 92 -14.51 23.15 -19.90
CA HIS A 92 -15.84 22.68 -20.31
C HIS A 92 -16.92 22.83 -19.24
N ARG A 93 -16.62 23.46 -18.09
CA ARG A 93 -17.58 23.65 -16.99
C ARG A 93 -18.81 24.47 -17.43
N ALA A 94 -19.97 23.91 -17.12
CA ALA A 94 -21.24 24.62 -17.23
C ALA A 94 -21.32 25.82 -16.25
N PRO A 95 -22.16 26.82 -16.49
CA PRO A 95 -22.28 28.00 -15.61
C PRO A 95 -22.57 27.67 -14.16
N ALA A 96 -23.36 26.62 -13.89
CA ALA A 96 -23.63 26.15 -12.52
C ALA A 96 -22.37 25.61 -11.82
N ALA A 97 -21.59 24.80 -12.53
CA ALA A 97 -20.32 24.27 -12.04
C ALA A 97 -19.28 25.38 -11.78
N ARG A 98 -19.24 26.40 -12.63
CA ARG A 98 -18.35 27.57 -12.43
C ARG A 98 -18.72 28.37 -11.19
N ARG A 99 -20.02 28.58 -10.93
CA ARG A 99 -20.49 29.24 -9.69
C ARG A 99 -20.15 28.43 -8.45
N LEU A 100 -20.36 27.11 -8.48
CA LEU A 100 -19.97 26.22 -7.40
C LEU A 100 -18.46 26.30 -7.14
N ALA A 101 -17.66 26.15 -8.19
CA ALA A 101 -16.21 26.18 -8.15
C ALA A 101 -15.66 27.47 -7.48
N SER A 102 -16.25 28.64 -7.80
CA SER A 102 -15.84 29.92 -7.23
C SER A 102 -16.15 30.06 -5.72
N GLY A 103 -16.99 29.20 -5.17
CA GLY A 103 -17.33 29.18 -3.75
C GLY A 103 -16.56 28.15 -2.92
N ILE A 104 -15.76 27.30 -3.56
CA ILE A 104 -14.95 26.28 -2.87
C ILE A 104 -13.64 26.91 -2.41
N ASP A 105 -13.31 26.72 -1.13
CA ASP A 105 -11.97 26.96 -0.58
C ASP A 105 -11.21 25.62 -0.59
N PRO A 106 -10.26 25.40 -1.54
CA PRO A 106 -9.57 24.13 -1.66
C PRO A 106 -8.76 23.75 -0.43
N GLU A 107 -8.10 24.73 0.22
CA GLU A 107 -7.25 24.47 1.39
C GLU A 107 -8.09 24.00 2.58
N ALA A 108 -9.22 24.65 2.82
CA ALA A 108 -10.14 24.27 3.89
C ALA A 108 -10.72 22.86 3.65
N VAL A 109 -11.11 22.54 2.40
CA VAL A 109 -11.64 21.21 2.05
C VAL A 109 -10.57 20.13 2.20
N ILE A 110 -9.35 20.33 1.70
CA ILE A 110 -8.25 19.38 1.85
C ILE A 110 -7.93 19.13 3.33
N LYS A 111 -7.91 20.19 4.14
CA LYS A 111 -7.74 20.06 5.58
C LYS A 111 -8.84 19.19 6.20
N ALA A 112 -10.09 19.42 5.86
CA ALA A 112 -11.21 18.62 6.37
C ALA A 112 -11.14 17.14 5.91
N ILE A 113 -10.71 16.88 4.67
CA ILE A 113 -10.47 15.51 4.18
C ILE A 113 -9.41 14.82 5.04
N ARG A 114 -8.27 15.47 5.29
CA ARG A 114 -7.19 14.94 6.13
C ARG A 114 -7.62 14.69 7.57
N GLU A 115 -8.38 15.62 8.15
CA GLU A 115 -8.92 15.47 9.50
C GLU A 115 -9.88 14.29 9.59
N ARG A 116 -10.76 14.10 8.59
CA ARG A 116 -11.66 12.95 8.51
C ARG A 116 -10.89 11.64 8.36
N ALA A 117 -9.93 11.57 7.45
CA ALA A 117 -9.08 10.37 7.24
C ALA A 117 -8.29 10.02 8.52
N ALA A 118 -7.85 11.02 9.27
CA ALA A 118 -7.15 10.82 10.54
C ALA A 118 -8.01 10.16 11.64
N LEU A 119 -9.32 10.17 11.51
CA LEU A 119 -10.26 9.50 12.41
C LEU A 119 -10.53 8.04 12.01
N SER A 120 -10.06 7.59 10.85
CA SER A 120 -10.20 6.20 10.42
C SER A 120 -9.61 5.25 11.47
N PRO A 121 -10.31 4.16 11.82
CA PRO A 121 -9.75 3.11 12.67
C PRO A 121 -8.44 2.55 12.12
N ARG A 122 -8.34 2.38 10.80
CA ARG A 122 -7.14 1.94 10.10
C ARG A 122 -5.97 2.90 10.29
N SER A 123 -6.16 4.20 10.01
CA SER A 123 -5.13 5.23 10.20
C SER A 123 -4.69 5.36 11.65
N THR A 124 -5.60 5.14 12.60
CA THR A 124 -5.28 5.16 14.03
C THR A 124 -4.41 3.96 14.40
N LYS A 125 -4.76 2.76 13.92
CA LYS A 125 -4.03 1.54 14.19
C LYS A 125 -2.65 1.56 13.53
N SER A 126 -2.55 1.97 12.27
CA SER A 126 -1.27 2.13 11.55
C SER A 126 -0.32 3.05 12.33
N ARG A 127 -0.78 4.23 12.76
CA ARG A 127 0.04 5.15 13.57
C ARG A 127 0.47 4.58 14.93
N GLU A 128 -0.36 3.74 15.55
CA GLU A 128 0.01 3.06 16.78
C GLU A 128 1.12 2.04 16.52
N THR A 129 1.01 1.23 15.48
CA THR A 129 2.02 0.27 15.06
C THR A 129 3.34 0.97 14.72
N ASP A 130 3.30 2.07 13.94
CA ASP A 130 4.49 2.86 13.62
C ASP A 130 5.18 3.44 14.86
N ARG A 131 4.40 3.91 15.82
CA ARG A 131 4.94 4.38 17.11
C ARG A 131 5.60 3.25 17.91
N GLN A 132 5.01 2.07 17.90
CA GLN A 132 5.58 0.89 18.56
C GLN A 132 6.89 0.48 17.87
N ARG A 133 6.92 0.40 16.54
CA ARG A 133 8.13 0.13 15.75
C ARG A 133 9.23 1.16 16.02
N ALA A 134 8.89 2.45 16.01
CA ALA A 134 9.84 3.52 16.29
C ALA A 134 10.43 3.43 17.72
N ARG A 135 9.61 3.09 18.72
CA ARG A 135 10.06 2.89 20.10
C ARG A 135 10.98 1.67 20.20
N ALA A 136 10.62 0.56 19.57
CA ALA A 136 11.44 -0.64 19.55
C ALA A 136 12.81 -0.38 18.88
N ALA A 137 12.83 0.33 17.75
CA ALA A 137 14.05 0.73 17.08
C ALA A 137 14.95 1.63 17.95
N ALA A 138 14.36 2.63 18.63
CA ALA A 138 15.09 3.50 19.55
C ALA A 138 15.70 2.72 20.73
N GLN A 139 14.93 1.78 21.29
CA GLN A 139 15.42 0.92 22.39
C GLN A 139 16.55 0.00 21.93
N ALA A 140 16.43 -0.58 20.73
CA ALA A 140 17.47 -1.43 20.17
C ALA A 140 18.78 -0.66 19.92
N LEU A 141 18.69 0.58 19.44
CA LEU A 141 19.86 1.48 19.29
C LEU A 141 20.51 1.79 20.65
N SER A 142 19.70 2.06 21.68
CA SER A 142 20.19 2.29 23.04
C SER A 142 20.91 1.04 23.59
N ASN A 143 20.29 -0.13 23.46
CA ASN A 143 20.87 -1.40 23.90
C ASN A 143 22.20 -1.70 23.17
N ALA A 144 22.26 -1.46 21.86
CA ALA A 144 23.49 -1.63 21.08
C ALA A 144 24.60 -0.68 21.53
N ALA A 145 24.28 0.57 21.90
CA ALA A 145 25.24 1.52 22.44
C ALA A 145 25.79 1.10 23.83
N GLU A 146 25.01 0.34 24.60
CA GLU A 146 25.35 -0.22 25.88
C GLU A 146 26.07 -1.61 25.80
N GLY A 147 26.24 -2.14 24.56
CA GLY A 147 26.81 -3.46 24.30
C GLY A 147 25.89 -4.62 24.70
N LEU A 148 24.61 -4.37 24.87
CA LEU A 148 23.61 -5.40 25.16
C LEU A 148 23.22 -6.16 23.89
N PRO A 149 22.88 -7.46 24.01
CA PRO A 149 22.42 -8.23 22.85
C PRO A 149 21.14 -7.61 22.26
N PRO A 150 20.93 -7.71 20.93
CA PRO A 150 19.69 -7.29 20.30
C PRO A 150 18.49 -7.99 20.96
N GLN A 151 17.48 -7.22 21.33
CA GLN A 151 16.21 -7.78 21.74
C GLN A 151 15.35 -7.96 20.49
N SER A 152 14.66 -9.09 20.37
CA SER A 152 13.64 -9.28 19.36
C SER A 152 12.56 -8.22 19.52
N GLY A 153 12.23 -7.52 18.45
CA GLY A 153 11.24 -6.47 18.47
C GLY A 153 10.83 -6.08 17.06
N LEU A 154 9.74 -5.37 16.95
CA LEU A 154 9.19 -4.89 15.69
C LEU A 154 10.12 -3.87 15.02
N GLY A 155 10.40 -4.00 13.73
CA GLY A 155 11.15 -3.05 12.93
C GLY A 155 12.51 -3.56 12.45
N LEU A 156 13.48 -2.65 12.21
CA LEU A 156 14.83 -2.96 11.69
C LEU A 156 15.60 -4.00 12.50
N PHE A 157 15.21 -4.22 13.75
CA PHE A 157 15.84 -5.17 14.67
C PHE A 157 14.92 -6.34 15.02
N ASP A 158 13.82 -6.47 14.27
CA ASP A 158 12.97 -7.65 14.37
C ASP A 158 13.68 -8.82 13.71
N ASN A 159 13.96 -9.87 14.46
CA ASN A 159 14.53 -11.11 13.95
C ASN A 159 13.44 -12.15 13.63
N SER A 160 12.18 -11.76 13.64
CA SER A 160 11.06 -12.65 13.29
C SER A 160 11.15 -13.07 11.83
N PHE A 161 11.59 -12.17 10.94
CA PHE A 161 11.81 -12.46 9.53
C PHE A 161 13.29 -12.40 9.16
N PRO A 162 13.84 -13.46 8.55
CA PRO A 162 15.24 -13.50 8.17
C PRO A 162 15.58 -12.46 7.09
N SER A 163 16.64 -11.69 7.31
CA SER A 163 17.16 -10.71 6.35
C SER A 163 18.41 -11.19 5.59
N LYS A 164 18.79 -12.45 5.77
CA LYS A 164 19.96 -13.09 5.14
C LYS A 164 19.66 -14.55 4.82
N GLY A 165 20.38 -15.06 3.82
CA GLY A 165 20.26 -16.45 3.39
C GLY A 165 19.19 -16.68 2.32
N GLU A 166 18.82 -17.92 2.15
CA GLU A 166 17.78 -18.33 1.20
C GLU A 166 16.41 -18.26 1.89
N ILE A 167 15.53 -17.42 1.36
CA ILE A 167 14.19 -17.18 1.89
C ILE A 167 13.18 -17.42 0.79
N ARG A 168 12.05 -18.04 1.13
CA ARG A 168 10.91 -18.19 0.22
C ARG A 168 9.86 -17.13 0.55
N GLY A 169 9.38 -16.42 -0.46
CA GLY A 169 8.28 -15.47 -0.35
C GLY A 169 7.02 -16.06 -0.97
N CYS A 170 5.91 -16.05 -0.24
CA CYS A 170 4.61 -16.46 -0.75
C CYS A 170 3.99 -15.35 -1.57
N VAL A 171 3.72 -15.59 -2.85
CA VAL A 171 3.08 -14.64 -3.77
C VAL A 171 1.80 -15.26 -4.33
N ILE A 172 0.67 -14.61 -4.13
CA ILE A 172 -0.62 -15.05 -4.67
C ILE A 172 -1.11 -14.06 -5.72
N LEU A 173 -1.33 -14.57 -6.91
CA LEU A 173 -2.00 -13.83 -7.97
C LEU A 173 -3.51 -13.92 -7.77
N VAL A 174 -4.19 -12.78 -7.70
CA VAL A 174 -5.64 -12.74 -7.52
C VAL A 174 -6.35 -12.02 -8.65
N GLU A 175 -7.50 -12.55 -8.99
CA GLU A 175 -8.45 -11.95 -9.93
C GLU A 175 -9.78 -11.74 -9.22
N TYR A 176 -10.50 -10.74 -9.66
CA TYR A 176 -11.86 -10.49 -9.18
C TYR A 176 -12.89 -11.16 -10.10
N THR A 177 -14.15 -11.19 -9.69
CA THR A 177 -15.22 -11.70 -10.56
C THR A 177 -15.41 -10.86 -11.83
N ASP A 178 -15.03 -9.60 -11.79
CA ASP A 178 -15.21 -8.60 -12.86
C ASP A 178 -13.90 -8.13 -13.52
N ILE A 179 -12.73 -8.41 -12.94
CA ILE A 179 -11.43 -8.02 -13.47
C ILE A 179 -10.49 -9.22 -13.49
N LYS A 180 -9.88 -9.48 -14.64
CA LYS A 180 -8.93 -10.56 -14.86
C LYS A 180 -7.57 -10.03 -15.31
N PHE A 181 -6.52 -10.83 -15.15
CA PHE A 181 -5.23 -10.50 -15.76
C PHE A 181 -5.36 -10.46 -17.28
N THR A 182 -4.73 -9.46 -17.87
CA THR A 182 -4.61 -9.34 -19.33
C THR A 182 -3.32 -9.97 -19.86
N THR A 183 -2.40 -10.28 -18.97
CA THR A 183 -1.14 -10.96 -19.27
C THR A 183 -1.43 -12.41 -19.60
N GLU A 184 -0.88 -12.91 -20.70
CA GLU A 184 -0.93 -14.33 -21.05
C GLU A 184 -0.10 -15.11 -20.03
N ASN A 185 -0.63 -16.24 -19.53
CA ASN A 185 0.02 -17.10 -18.55
C ASN A 185 0.58 -16.30 -17.33
N PRO A 186 -0.28 -15.61 -16.55
CA PRO A 186 0.18 -14.70 -15.52
C PRO A 186 1.09 -15.37 -14.48
N ALA A 187 0.83 -16.61 -14.10
CA ALA A 187 1.69 -17.34 -13.16
C ALA A 187 3.14 -17.48 -13.69
N GLU A 188 3.31 -17.86 -14.94
CA GLU A 188 4.63 -17.97 -15.57
C GLU A 188 5.31 -16.59 -15.69
N TYR A 189 4.56 -15.58 -16.12
CA TYR A 189 5.08 -14.23 -16.28
C TYR A 189 5.57 -13.64 -14.95
N PHE A 190 4.75 -13.71 -13.90
CA PHE A 190 5.12 -13.16 -12.58
C PHE A 190 6.19 -14.01 -11.89
N SER A 191 6.22 -15.32 -12.11
CA SER A 191 7.32 -16.15 -11.63
C SER A 191 8.65 -15.73 -12.27
N ALA A 192 8.66 -15.47 -13.58
CA ALA A 192 9.85 -14.98 -14.25
C ALA A 192 10.26 -13.57 -13.80
N LEU A 193 9.30 -12.64 -13.68
CA LEU A 193 9.53 -11.28 -13.16
C LEU A 193 10.19 -11.29 -11.79
N LEU A 194 9.80 -12.23 -10.95
CA LEU A 194 10.28 -12.31 -9.57
C LEU A 194 11.59 -13.12 -9.43
N ASN A 195 11.84 -14.14 -10.26
CA ASN A 195 12.90 -15.11 -10.03
C ASN A 195 13.92 -15.28 -11.19
N GLU A 196 13.57 -14.96 -12.46
CA GLU A 196 14.42 -15.24 -13.61
C GLU A 196 15.66 -14.35 -13.60
N GLU A 197 16.85 -14.95 -13.59
CA GLU A 197 18.12 -14.22 -13.68
C GLU A 197 18.18 -13.40 -14.98
N GLY A 198 18.46 -12.10 -14.85
CA GLY A 198 18.55 -11.18 -16.00
C GLY A 198 17.22 -10.90 -16.69
N PHE A 199 16.08 -11.03 -15.99
CA PHE A 199 14.76 -10.72 -16.56
C PHE A 199 14.75 -9.37 -17.28
N SER A 200 14.34 -9.38 -18.57
CA SER A 200 14.45 -8.19 -19.45
C SER A 200 13.16 -7.85 -20.20
N ARG A 201 12.06 -8.57 -19.95
CA ARG A 201 10.77 -8.29 -20.60
C ARG A 201 10.22 -6.93 -20.15
N HIS A 202 9.56 -6.22 -21.07
CA HIS A 202 8.96 -4.90 -20.83
C HIS A 202 9.90 -3.85 -20.24
N GLY A 203 11.18 -3.91 -20.58
CA GLY A 203 12.19 -2.93 -20.11
C GLY A 203 12.76 -3.25 -18.72
N GLY A 204 12.51 -4.45 -18.21
CA GLY A 204 13.17 -4.92 -16.98
C GLY A 204 14.69 -5.00 -17.13
N THR A 205 15.39 -4.78 -16.04
CA THR A 205 16.87 -4.83 -15.96
C THR A 205 17.35 -5.88 -14.94
N GLY A 206 16.55 -6.89 -14.71
CA GLY A 206 16.70 -7.97 -13.74
C GLY A 206 15.37 -8.30 -13.09
N SER A 207 15.31 -9.43 -12.39
CA SER A 207 14.17 -9.86 -11.58
C SER A 207 14.19 -9.20 -10.19
N ALA A 208 13.11 -9.37 -9.42
CA ALA A 208 13.12 -8.97 -8.01
C ALA A 208 14.22 -9.71 -7.23
N ARG A 209 14.44 -10.98 -7.51
CA ARG A 209 15.52 -11.79 -6.94
C ARG A 209 16.89 -11.20 -7.24
N ASP A 210 17.17 -10.83 -8.50
CA ASP A 210 18.43 -10.18 -8.90
C ASP A 210 18.66 -8.89 -8.10
N PHE A 211 17.62 -8.06 -7.98
CA PHE A 211 17.69 -6.82 -7.21
C PHE A 211 18.10 -7.07 -5.75
N PHE A 212 17.47 -8.02 -5.07
CA PHE A 212 17.81 -8.32 -3.68
C PHE A 212 19.22 -8.91 -3.53
N ILE A 213 19.65 -9.79 -4.44
CA ILE A 213 20.99 -10.34 -4.45
C ILE A 213 22.02 -9.21 -4.61
N ASP A 214 21.84 -8.33 -5.58
CA ASP A 214 22.74 -7.22 -5.84
C ASP A 214 22.80 -6.25 -4.65
N GLN A 215 21.65 -5.83 -4.12
CA GLN A 215 21.57 -4.87 -3.01
C GLN A 215 22.16 -5.43 -1.70
N SER A 216 22.09 -6.74 -1.49
CA SER A 216 22.64 -7.39 -0.29
C SER A 216 24.09 -7.85 -0.46
N GLY A 217 24.69 -7.69 -1.64
CA GLY A 217 26.00 -8.27 -1.96
C GLY A 217 25.99 -9.79 -1.88
N GLY A 218 24.90 -10.43 -2.26
CA GLY A 218 24.72 -11.88 -2.25
C GLY A 218 24.36 -12.48 -0.89
N MET A 219 24.14 -11.64 0.13
CA MET A 219 23.81 -12.14 1.47
C MET A 219 22.34 -12.52 1.65
N PHE A 220 21.44 -12.00 0.83
CA PHE A 220 20.02 -12.32 0.82
C PHE A 220 19.61 -12.80 -0.56
N THR A 221 19.14 -14.03 -0.65
CA THR A 221 18.85 -14.74 -1.90
C THR A 221 17.41 -15.27 -1.89
N PRO A 222 16.39 -14.38 -2.04
CA PRO A 222 15.01 -14.80 -1.99
C PRO A 222 14.61 -15.63 -3.20
N THR A 223 13.63 -16.50 -3.01
CA THR A 223 12.90 -17.20 -4.08
C THR A 223 11.43 -16.95 -3.84
N PHE A 224 10.68 -16.59 -4.87
CA PHE A 224 9.26 -16.29 -4.76
C PHE A 224 8.44 -17.44 -5.34
N ASP A 225 7.61 -18.05 -4.50
CA ASP A 225 6.65 -19.06 -4.92
C ASP A 225 5.37 -18.37 -5.39
N VAL A 226 5.05 -18.49 -6.66
CA VAL A 226 3.93 -17.80 -7.30
C VAL A 226 2.77 -18.76 -7.49
N TYR A 227 1.66 -18.48 -6.82
CA TYR A 227 0.43 -19.27 -6.87
C TYR A 227 -0.70 -18.55 -7.58
N GLY A 228 -1.64 -19.29 -8.13
CA GLY A 228 -2.82 -18.74 -8.80
C GLY A 228 -2.66 -18.59 -10.31
N PRO A 229 -3.47 -17.76 -10.98
CA PRO A 229 -4.42 -16.81 -10.40
C PRO A 229 -5.62 -17.46 -9.69
N VAL A 230 -5.94 -16.93 -8.50
CA VAL A 230 -7.14 -17.28 -7.75
C VAL A 230 -8.25 -16.28 -8.09
N THR A 231 -9.44 -16.76 -8.42
CA THR A 231 -10.60 -15.86 -8.58
C THR A 231 -11.27 -15.65 -7.23
N LEU A 232 -11.20 -14.42 -6.73
CA LEU A 232 -11.86 -14.04 -5.49
C LEU A 232 -13.39 -14.04 -5.63
N PRO A 233 -14.15 -14.26 -4.53
CA PRO A 233 -15.60 -14.39 -4.58
C PRO A 233 -16.35 -13.10 -4.96
N ASN A 234 -15.72 -11.93 -4.78
CA ASN A 234 -16.36 -10.64 -4.97
C ASN A 234 -15.74 -9.84 -6.13
N ARG A 235 -16.43 -8.75 -6.49
CA ARG A 235 -15.94 -7.75 -7.45
C ARG A 235 -14.84 -6.91 -6.82
N ARG A 236 -13.99 -6.29 -7.65
CA ARG A 236 -12.91 -5.38 -7.23
C ARG A 236 -13.38 -4.32 -6.23
N ARG A 237 -14.51 -3.65 -6.49
CA ARG A 237 -15.04 -2.59 -5.62
C ARG A 237 -15.37 -3.04 -4.19
N TYR A 238 -15.63 -4.33 -3.97
CA TYR A 238 -15.88 -4.86 -2.63
C TYR A 238 -14.64 -4.70 -1.73
N TYR A 239 -13.46 -4.90 -2.31
CA TYR A 239 -12.19 -4.84 -1.59
C TYR A 239 -11.63 -3.43 -1.51
N GLY A 240 -11.69 -2.67 -2.63
CA GLY A 240 -10.97 -1.42 -2.80
C GLY A 240 -11.83 -0.16 -2.83
N ALA A 241 -13.19 -0.25 -2.89
CA ALA A 241 -13.96 0.99 -2.84
C ALA A 241 -13.77 1.71 -1.51
N ASN A 242 -13.72 3.04 -1.56
CA ASN A 242 -13.45 3.85 -0.41
C ASN A 242 -14.62 3.87 0.59
N ASP A 243 -14.30 3.75 1.87
CA ASP A 243 -15.22 3.90 2.99
C ASP A 243 -15.50 5.40 3.30
N TYR A 244 -16.25 5.67 4.36
CA TYR A 244 -16.54 7.04 4.81
C TYR A 244 -15.27 7.86 5.07
N TYR A 245 -14.19 7.24 5.51
CA TYR A 245 -12.94 7.91 5.82
C TYR A 245 -12.01 8.10 4.62
N GLY A 246 -12.32 7.47 3.48
CA GLY A 246 -11.51 7.47 2.27
C GLY A 246 -10.43 6.38 2.27
N SER A 247 -10.62 5.32 3.03
CA SER A 247 -9.78 4.11 3.02
C SER A 247 -10.48 2.99 2.28
N ASP A 248 -9.73 2.02 1.74
CA ASP A 248 -10.29 0.80 1.15
C ASP A 248 -11.22 0.07 2.12
N GLN A 249 -12.34 -0.46 1.63
CA GLN A 249 -13.38 -1.06 2.47
C GLN A 249 -12.95 -2.36 3.14
N ALA A 250 -12.34 -3.28 2.38
CA ALA A 250 -12.03 -4.61 2.89
C ALA A 250 -10.80 -5.26 2.22
N PRO A 251 -9.64 -4.58 2.15
CA PRO A 251 -8.45 -5.14 1.50
C PRO A 251 -7.88 -6.35 2.26
N GLU A 252 -8.07 -6.43 3.59
CA GLU A 252 -7.71 -7.60 4.38
C GLU A 252 -8.49 -8.85 3.96
N GLU A 253 -9.73 -8.70 3.51
CA GLU A 253 -10.52 -9.83 3.03
C GLU A 253 -10.03 -10.35 1.67
N MET A 254 -9.33 -9.52 0.89
CA MET A 254 -8.64 -10.00 -0.32
C MET A 254 -7.57 -11.03 0.04
N VAL A 255 -6.74 -10.72 1.05
CA VAL A 255 -5.70 -11.63 1.54
C VAL A 255 -6.32 -12.92 2.11
N ILE A 256 -7.35 -12.77 2.96
CA ILE A 256 -8.05 -13.90 3.57
C ILE A 256 -8.64 -14.85 2.52
N HIS A 257 -9.40 -14.31 1.57
CA HIS A 257 -10.03 -15.11 0.54
C HIS A 257 -9.01 -15.79 -0.39
N ALA A 258 -7.90 -15.11 -0.68
CA ALA A 258 -6.82 -15.67 -1.50
C ALA A 258 -6.12 -16.84 -0.80
N ALA A 259 -5.75 -16.65 0.47
CA ALA A 259 -5.09 -17.70 1.25
C ALA A 259 -6.01 -18.90 1.47
N GLN A 260 -7.26 -18.68 1.87
CA GLN A 260 -8.24 -19.76 2.06
C GLN A 260 -8.55 -20.56 0.79
N ALA A 261 -8.51 -19.91 -0.39
CA ALA A 261 -8.73 -20.62 -1.65
C ALA A 261 -7.57 -21.54 -2.02
N LEU A 262 -6.36 -21.28 -1.52
CA LEU A 262 -5.16 -22.07 -1.77
C LEU A 262 -4.82 -23.04 -0.64
N ASP A 263 -5.39 -22.88 0.54
CA ASP A 263 -5.15 -23.71 1.73
C ASP A 263 -5.21 -25.23 1.47
N PRO A 264 -6.12 -25.77 0.60
CA PRO A 264 -6.12 -27.18 0.28
C PRO A 264 -4.92 -27.68 -0.56
N ASP A 265 -4.23 -26.79 -1.27
CA ASP A 265 -3.24 -27.13 -2.27
C ASP A 265 -1.82 -26.65 -1.93
N VAL A 266 -1.68 -25.74 -0.95
CA VAL A 266 -0.43 -25.08 -0.56
C VAL A 266 -0.14 -25.34 0.91
N ASP A 267 1.05 -25.83 1.20
CA ASP A 267 1.55 -25.92 2.58
C ASP A 267 2.12 -24.56 3.02
N PHE A 268 1.31 -23.79 3.74
CA PHE A 268 1.72 -22.49 4.25
C PHE A 268 2.73 -22.56 5.40
N SER A 269 2.92 -23.73 6.02
CA SER A 269 3.84 -23.88 7.15
C SER A 269 5.30 -23.58 6.81
N ILE A 270 5.66 -23.66 5.52
CA ILE A 270 7.01 -23.34 5.03
C ILE A 270 7.35 -21.85 5.06
N TYR A 271 6.37 -20.97 5.31
CA TYR A 271 6.53 -19.52 5.40
C TYR A 271 6.47 -18.98 6.83
N ASP A 272 6.49 -19.85 7.85
CA ASP A 272 6.71 -19.51 9.26
C ASP A 272 8.18 -19.81 9.62
N TYR A 273 9.07 -18.85 9.35
CA TYR A 273 10.52 -19.06 9.53
C TYR A 273 10.98 -19.07 10.98
N ASN A 274 10.25 -18.38 11.85
CA ASN A 274 10.60 -18.28 13.27
C ASN A 274 9.84 -19.28 14.13
N ASN A 275 8.91 -20.05 13.55
CA ASN A 275 8.04 -21.04 14.20
C ASN A 275 7.21 -20.45 15.36
N ASP A 276 6.69 -19.24 15.15
CA ASP A 276 5.85 -18.55 16.14
C ASP A 276 4.34 -18.81 15.93
N GLY A 277 3.97 -19.59 14.91
CA GLY A 277 2.60 -19.93 14.56
C GLY A 277 1.89 -18.85 13.75
N ARG A 278 2.65 -17.97 13.09
CA ARG A 278 2.15 -16.92 12.20
C ARG A 278 2.77 -17.07 10.82
N LEU A 279 2.02 -16.66 9.82
CA LEU A 279 2.56 -16.50 8.47
C LEU A 279 3.41 -15.22 8.44
N ASP A 280 4.71 -15.34 8.13
CA ASP A 280 5.64 -14.20 8.19
C ASP A 280 5.41 -13.14 7.13
N ASN A 281 5.02 -13.55 5.91
CA ASN A 281 4.61 -12.62 4.85
C ASN A 281 3.80 -13.32 3.77
N ILE A 282 2.96 -12.53 3.12
CA ILE A 282 2.22 -12.90 1.93
C ILE A 282 2.11 -11.69 1.00
N PHE A 283 2.45 -11.87 -0.27
CA PHE A 283 2.35 -10.83 -1.29
C PHE A 283 1.15 -11.11 -2.18
N ILE A 284 0.26 -10.14 -2.30
CA ILE A 284 -0.89 -10.23 -3.20
C ILE A 284 -0.64 -9.39 -4.45
N PHE A 285 -0.63 -10.03 -5.61
CA PHE A 285 -0.62 -9.36 -6.91
C PHE A 285 -2.01 -9.48 -7.52
N TYR A 286 -2.72 -8.38 -7.58
CA TYR A 286 -4.11 -8.36 -8.06
C TYR A 286 -4.22 -7.87 -9.51
N ALA A 287 -5.21 -8.40 -10.21
CA ALA A 287 -5.52 -8.03 -11.57
C ALA A 287 -6.07 -6.60 -11.66
N GLY A 288 -5.66 -5.87 -12.69
CA GLY A 288 -6.07 -4.49 -12.94
C GLY A 288 -5.07 -3.47 -12.40
N GLN A 289 -5.37 -2.21 -12.64
CA GLN A 289 -4.55 -1.09 -12.22
C GLN A 289 -4.91 -0.67 -10.79
N GLY A 290 -3.91 -0.50 -9.92
CA GLY A 290 -4.09 0.01 -8.56
C GLY A 290 -4.45 1.50 -8.55
N GLU A 291 -5.18 1.94 -7.52
CA GLU A 291 -5.60 3.34 -7.42
C GLU A 291 -4.40 4.29 -7.34
N ALA A 292 -3.37 3.95 -6.58
CA ALA A 292 -2.15 4.76 -6.46
C ALA A 292 -1.47 5.08 -7.79
N ASP A 293 -1.61 4.21 -8.80
CA ASP A 293 -1.06 4.39 -10.16
C ASP A 293 -2.08 5.02 -11.13
N GLY A 294 -3.16 5.59 -10.61
CA GLY A 294 -4.21 6.23 -11.40
C GLY A 294 -5.28 5.27 -11.92
N GLY A 295 -5.42 4.10 -11.32
CA GLY A 295 -6.52 3.19 -11.53
C GLY A 295 -7.84 3.76 -10.98
N PRO A 296 -8.98 3.05 -11.20
CA PRO A 296 -10.26 3.48 -10.66
C PRO A 296 -10.26 3.55 -9.14
N ALA A 297 -10.99 4.51 -8.57
CA ALA A 297 -11.14 4.70 -7.11
C ALA A 297 -11.80 3.52 -6.36
N GLU A 298 -12.20 2.50 -7.07
CA GLU A 298 -12.68 1.23 -6.52
C GLU A 298 -11.61 0.13 -6.53
N SER A 299 -10.37 0.48 -6.94
CA SER A 299 -9.23 -0.43 -6.86
C SER A 299 -8.58 -0.32 -5.49
N VAL A 300 -8.05 -1.44 -4.99
CA VAL A 300 -7.26 -1.43 -3.77
C VAL A 300 -6.04 -0.54 -3.95
N TRP A 301 -5.77 0.32 -2.98
CA TRP A 301 -4.53 1.05 -2.89
C TRP A 301 -3.40 0.09 -2.48
N PRO A 302 -2.32 -0.06 -3.25
CA PRO A 302 -1.22 -0.92 -2.85
C PRO A 302 -0.62 -0.47 -1.51
N HIS A 303 -0.59 -1.36 -0.53
CA HIS A 303 -0.08 -1.07 0.81
C HIS A 303 0.40 -2.33 1.52
N GLN A 304 1.14 -2.17 2.61
CA GLN A 304 1.45 -3.22 3.57
C GLN A 304 0.61 -3.03 4.83
N TRP A 305 -0.03 -4.09 5.30
CA TRP A 305 -0.79 -4.05 6.52
C TRP A 305 -1.01 -5.44 7.09
N ASP A 306 -1.47 -5.51 8.36
CA ASP A 306 -1.67 -6.75 9.08
C ASP A 306 -3.15 -7.13 9.10
N VAL A 307 -3.48 -8.38 8.82
CA VAL A 307 -4.86 -8.91 8.87
C VAL A 307 -5.41 -8.83 10.29
N THR A 308 -4.59 -9.11 11.30
CA THR A 308 -4.98 -8.99 12.71
C THR A 308 -5.19 -7.54 13.14
N ALA A 309 -4.47 -6.59 12.56
CA ALA A 309 -4.70 -5.16 12.79
C ALA A 309 -6.07 -4.69 12.25
N ALA A 310 -6.60 -5.35 11.21
CA ALA A 310 -7.98 -5.18 10.76
C ALA A 310 -9.03 -5.81 11.69
N GLY A 311 -8.61 -6.46 12.76
CA GLY A 311 -9.49 -7.16 13.71
C GLY A 311 -9.95 -8.52 13.23
N LYS A 312 -9.29 -9.09 12.22
CA LYS A 312 -9.59 -10.43 11.70
C LYS A 312 -8.58 -11.43 12.26
N HIS A 313 -9.06 -12.62 12.61
CA HIS A 313 -8.23 -13.74 13.11
C HIS A 313 -8.58 -14.97 12.29
N VAL A 314 -7.78 -15.27 11.30
CA VAL A 314 -7.96 -16.38 10.36
C VAL A 314 -6.70 -17.22 10.36
N THR A 315 -6.84 -18.53 10.25
CA THR A 315 -5.71 -19.46 10.15
C THR A 315 -5.75 -20.23 8.85
N VAL A 316 -4.57 -20.52 8.30
CA VAL A 316 -4.31 -21.46 7.20
C VAL A 316 -3.22 -22.42 7.67
N ASP A 317 -3.40 -23.73 7.45
CA ASP A 317 -2.50 -24.78 7.99
C ASP A 317 -2.19 -24.66 9.50
N GLY A 318 -3.11 -24.07 10.26
CA GLY A 318 -2.95 -23.83 11.69
C GLY A 318 -2.12 -22.60 12.04
N LEU A 319 -1.56 -21.88 11.07
CA LEU A 319 -0.85 -20.61 11.24
C LEU A 319 -1.82 -19.44 11.21
N LEU A 320 -1.58 -18.45 12.07
CA LEU A 320 -2.33 -17.20 12.02
C LEU A 320 -1.92 -16.41 10.77
N LEU A 321 -2.88 -16.08 9.93
CA LEU A 321 -2.67 -15.20 8.78
C LEU A 321 -2.57 -13.76 9.29
N ASP A 322 -1.36 -13.16 9.20
CA ASP A 322 -1.12 -11.84 9.79
C ASP A 322 -0.50 -10.84 8.81
N HIS A 323 0.59 -11.16 8.12
CA HIS A 323 1.34 -10.23 7.25
C HIS A 323 1.16 -10.53 5.77
#